data_c8d99e39afebc40e220096a895961a09
#
_entry.id   c8d99e39afebc40e220096a895961a09
#
_cell.length_a   1.000
_cell.length_b   1.000
_cell.length_c   1.000
_cell.angle_alpha   90.00
_cell.angle_beta   90.00
_cell.angle_gamma   90.00
#
_symmetry.space_group_name_H-M   'P 1'
#
loop_
_entity.id
_entity.type
_entity.pdbx_description
1 polymer ?
#
loop_
_entity_poly.entity_id
_entity_poly.type
_entity_poly.pdbx_seq_one_letter_code
_entity_poly.pdbx_strand_id
1 'polypeptide(L)'
;MTDSKILNIPQQGDLGVDLLQSRVPDGPLADKWTNHKNNIRLVNPANKRLIDVIVVGTGLAGSSAAASLAEMGYNVHAFCFQDSPRRAHSIAAQGGINAAKNYQNDGDSVYRLFYDTVKGGDYRSREANVHRLAEVSRSIIDQCVAQGVPFAREYGGLLDNRSFGGVQVSRTFYAKGQTGQQLLLGAYSALSRQISKGKVKMYNRHEMMEIVVVDGKARGIIARNLVTGEVERHSAHAVVLASGGYGNVFFLSTNAMGSNVSAAWKAHKKGAYMANPCFTQIHPTCIPVSGHYQSKLTLMSESLRNDGRIWVPAKSEDAEAVRKGTLKPVDIAEEDRDYYLERRYPAFGNLVPRDVASRAAKERCDEGYGVNETGE
;
A
#
# COMPACT_ATOMS: atom_id res chain seq x y z
N MET A 1 18.47 -14.50 -33.03
CA MET A 1 18.76 -13.05 -32.95
C MET A 1 17.62 -12.45 -32.13
N THR A 2 17.84 -12.27 -30.85
CA THR A 2 16.83 -11.69 -29.95
C THR A 2 16.84 -10.18 -30.14
N ASP A 3 15.74 -9.65 -30.57
CA ASP A 3 15.49 -8.23 -30.82
C ASP A 3 15.58 -7.37 -29.54
N SER A 4 16.77 -7.33 -28.93
CA SER A 4 17.07 -6.38 -27.84
C SER A 4 17.05 -4.91 -28.31
N LYS A 5 17.01 -4.68 -29.61
CA LYS A 5 16.94 -3.35 -30.22
C LYS A 5 15.55 -2.71 -30.19
N ILE A 6 14.48 -3.49 -29.97
CA ILE A 6 13.09 -2.96 -30.01
C ILE A 6 12.75 -2.14 -28.76
N LEU A 7 13.39 -2.38 -27.63
CA LEU A 7 13.05 -1.72 -26.36
C LEU A 7 14.01 -0.62 -25.93
N ASN A 8 15.10 -0.41 -26.65
CA ASN A 8 16.14 0.58 -26.29
C ASN A 8 16.52 0.49 -24.79
N ILE A 9 16.57 -0.75 -24.28
CA ILE A 9 16.97 -1.03 -22.90
C ILE A 9 18.49 -1.07 -22.89
N PRO A 10 19.17 -0.19 -22.14
CA PRO A 10 20.60 -0.25 -21.99
C PRO A 10 21.03 -1.64 -21.48
N GLN A 11 22.03 -2.25 -22.10
CA GLN A 11 22.59 -3.50 -21.60
C GLN A 11 23.29 -3.23 -20.26
N GLN A 12 23.36 -4.23 -19.41
CA GLN A 12 23.95 -4.09 -18.07
C GLN A 12 25.41 -3.55 -18.08
N GLY A 13 26.13 -3.74 -19.18
CA GLY A 13 27.48 -3.19 -19.38
C GLY A 13 27.50 -1.70 -19.79
N ASP A 14 26.39 -1.18 -20.29
CA ASP A 14 26.26 0.22 -20.72
C ASP A 14 25.76 1.12 -19.59
N LEU A 15 25.26 0.53 -18.50
CA LEU A 15 24.77 1.20 -17.32
C LEU A 15 25.90 1.28 -16.30
N GLY A 16 26.46 2.45 -16.09
CA GLY A 16 27.34 2.70 -14.95
C GLY A 16 26.66 2.31 -13.64
N VAL A 17 27.45 1.93 -12.65
CA VAL A 17 26.97 1.57 -11.30
C VAL A 17 26.06 2.65 -10.73
N ASP A 18 26.34 3.91 -11.01
CA ASP A 18 25.55 5.08 -10.56
C ASP A 18 24.13 5.10 -11.10
N LEU A 19 23.90 4.60 -12.32
CA LEU A 19 22.57 4.50 -12.90
C LEU A 19 21.75 3.40 -12.21
N LEU A 20 22.36 2.27 -11.89
CA LEU A 20 21.71 1.17 -11.15
C LEU A 20 21.40 1.57 -9.70
N GLN A 21 22.22 2.38 -9.08
CA GLN A 21 21.99 2.90 -7.73
C GLN A 21 20.85 3.95 -7.68
N SER A 22 20.29 4.33 -8.85
CA SER A 22 19.18 5.27 -8.98
C SER A 22 19.39 6.54 -8.16
N ARG A 23 20.58 7.08 -8.18
CA ARG A 23 20.95 8.33 -7.49
C ARG A 23 20.66 8.30 -5.98
N VAL A 24 20.87 7.16 -5.35
CA VAL A 24 20.83 7.08 -3.89
C VAL A 24 21.95 7.97 -3.35
N PRO A 25 21.69 8.86 -2.38
CA PRO A 25 22.72 9.73 -1.81
C PRO A 25 23.86 8.93 -1.18
N ASP A 26 25.07 9.45 -1.22
CA ASP A 26 26.26 8.87 -0.60
C ASP A 26 26.31 9.10 0.90
N GLY A 27 27.17 8.34 1.59
CA GLY A 27 27.44 8.47 3.02
C GLY A 27 26.86 7.35 3.88
N PRO A 28 26.98 7.44 5.21
CA PRO A 28 26.40 6.49 6.15
C PRO A 28 24.88 6.37 5.98
N LEU A 29 24.33 5.16 6.14
CA LEU A 29 22.93 4.85 5.90
C LEU A 29 21.98 5.82 6.60
N ALA A 30 22.20 6.11 7.88
CA ALA A 30 21.36 6.99 8.67
C ALA A 30 21.37 8.45 8.19
N ASP A 31 22.45 8.90 7.56
CA ASP A 31 22.67 10.29 7.20
C ASP A 31 22.41 10.60 5.73
N LYS A 32 22.33 9.58 4.86
CA LYS A 32 22.24 9.75 3.41
C LYS A 32 21.18 10.77 2.98
N TRP A 33 19.96 10.58 3.42
CA TRP A 33 18.85 11.47 3.02
C TRP A 33 18.91 12.83 3.70
N THR A 34 19.44 12.91 4.91
CA THR A 34 19.66 14.18 5.63
C THR A 34 20.71 15.01 4.91
N ASN A 35 21.84 14.41 4.54
CA ASN A 35 22.90 15.06 3.78
C ASN A 35 22.39 15.51 2.40
N HIS A 36 21.65 14.65 1.70
CA HIS A 36 21.05 15.02 0.42
C HIS A 36 20.12 16.22 0.56
N LYS A 37 19.22 16.21 1.55
CA LYS A 37 18.29 17.31 1.81
C LYS A 37 19.02 18.63 2.09
N ASN A 38 20.12 18.56 2.82
CA ASN A 38 20.90 19.76 3.16
C ASN A 38 21.69 20.32 1.97
N ASN A 39 22.03 19.47 1.00
CA ASN A 39 22.83 19.81 -0.17
C ASN A 39 22.00 20.20 -1.40
N ILE A 40 20.69 19.91 -1.44
CA ILE A 40 19.86 20.30 -2.57
C ILE A 40 19.50 21.77 -2.55
N ARG A 41 19.49 22.38 -3.73
CA ARG A 41 19.01 23.75 -3.90
C ARG A 41 17.50 23.80 -3.68
N LEU A 42 17.07 24.52 -2.67
CA LEU A 42 15.66 24.72 -2.37
C LEU A 42 15.03 25.77 -3.29
N VAL A 43 13.74 25.60 -3.58
CA VAL A 43 12.95 26.62 -4.26
C VAL A 43 12.66 27.75 -3.29
N ASN A 44 12.93 28.98 -3.72
CA ASN A 44 12.56 30.15 -2.91
C ASN A 44 11.03 30.14 -2.66
N PRO A 45 10.58 30.32 -1.43
CA PRO A 45 9.16 30.33 -1.09
C PRO A 45 8.30 31.24 -1.96
N ALA A 46 8.80 32.42 -2.34
CA ALA A 46 8.11 33.35 -3.22
C ALA A 46 7.88 32.81 -4.64
N ASN A 47 8.73 31.88 -5.11
CA ASN A 47 8.66 31.31 -6.44
C ASN A 47 7.82 30.01 -6.50
N LYS A 48 7.45 29.44 -5.38
CA LYS A 48 6.67 28.17 -5.35
C LYS A 48 5.35 28.32 -6.10
N ARG A 49 4.69 29.44 -6.01
CA ARG A 49 3.43 29.77 -6.71
C ARG A 49 3.56 29.79 -8.25
N LEU A 50 4.78 29.81 -8.77
CA LEU A 50 5.06 29.78 -10.21
C LEU A 50 5.34 28.37 -10.72
N ILE A 51 5.30 27.39 -9.83
CA ILE A 51 5.63 26.00 -10.13
C ILE A 51 4.36 25.18 -10.12
N ASP A 52 4.07 24.55 -11.25
CA ASP A 52 2.98 23.62 -11.44
C ASP A 52 3.50 22.18 -11.26
N VAL A 53 2.76 21.38 -10.50
CA VAL A 53 3.05 19.97 -10.27
C VAL A 53 1.83 19.14 -10.65
N ILE A 54 2.02 18.15 -11.50
CA ILE A 54 1.00 17.15 -11.83
C ILE A 54 1.15 15.98 -10.88
N VAL A 55 0.02 15.52 -10.30
CA VAL A 55 -0.07 14.29 -9.52
C VAL A 55 -1.03 13.33 -10.21
N VAL A 56 -0.51 12.21 -10.67
CA VAL A 56 -1.28 11.16 -11.35
C VAL A 56 -1.64 10.06 -10.36
N GLY A 57 -2.93 9.92 -10.10
CA GLY A 57 -3.46 9.05 -9.05
C GLY A 57 -3.77 9.83 -7.77
N THR A 58 -4.95 9.57 -7.21
CA THR A 58 -5.49 10.29 -6.05
C THR A 58 -5.92 9.36 -4.94
N GLY A 59 -5.30 8.18 -4.86
CA GLY A 59 -5.37 7.32 -3.69
C GLY A 59 -4.66 7.96 -2.49
N LEU A 60 -4.39 7.19 -1.44
CA LEU A 60 -3.77 7.71 -0.22
C LEU A 60 -2.47 8.47 -0.51
N ALA A 61 -1.58 7.90 -1.32
CA ALA A 61 -0.30 8.53 -1.67
C ALA A 61 -0.49 9.83 -2.47
N GLY A 62 -1.32 9.81 -3.52
CA GLY A 62 -1.52 10.97 -4.38
C GLY A 62 -2.30 12.10 -3.71
N SER A 63 -3.33 11.78 -2.93
CA SER A 63 -4.08 12.77 -2.15
C SER A 63 -3.17 13.45 -1.11
N SER A 64 -2.35 12.67 -0.39
CA SER A 64 -1.39 13.22 0.57
C SER A 64 -0.33 14.09 -0.10
N ALA A 65 0.23 13.64 -1.24
CA ALA A 65 1.22 14.41 -1.98
C ALA A 65 0.63 15.72 -2.52
N ALA A 66 -0.55 15.66 -3.14
CA ALA A 66 -1.21 16.84 -3.69
C ALA A 66 -1.57 17.86 -2.60
N ALA A 67 -2.12 17.40 -1.47
CA ALA A 67 -2.44 18.28 -0.35
C ALA A 67 -1.16 18.94 0.22
N SER A 68 -0.11 18.16 0.48
CA SER A 68 1.15 18.68 1.04
C SER A 68 1.85 19.64 0.10
N LEU A 69 1.90 19.36 -1.19
CA LEU A 69 2.48 20.28 -2.18
C LEU A 69 1.71 21.59 -2.24
N ALA A 70 0.39 21.55 -2.21
CA ALA A 70 -0.44 22.74 -2.21
C ALA A 70 -0.30 23.54 -0.91
N GLU A 71 -0.17 22.89 0.24
CA GLU A 71 0.11 23.55 1.53
C GLU A 71 1.48 24.22 1.54
N MET A 72 2.46 23.66 0.84
CA MET A 72 3.78 24.28 0.65
C MET A 72 3.78 25.46 -0.34
N GLY A 73 2.67 25.73 -1.03
CA GLY A 73 2.53 26.88 -1.92
C GLY A 73 2.68 26.59 -3.42
N TYR A 74 2.77 25.34 -3.83
CA TYR A 74 2.79 24.93 -5.24
C TYR A 74 1.38 24.92 -5.84
N ASN A 75 1.28 25.10 -7.17
CA ASN A 75 0.05 24.83 -7.90
C ASN A 75 0.00 23.33 -8.25
N VAL A 76 -1.12 22.67 -7.98
CA VAL A 76 -1.22 21.24 -8.18
C VAL A 76 -2.37 20.88 -9.10
N HIS A 77 -2.09 20.01 -10.07
CA HIS A 77 -3.06 19.39 -10.96
C HIS A 77 -3.15 17.90 -10.63
N ALA A 78 -4.25 17.48 -10.02
CA ALA A 78 -4.44 16.11 -9.55
C ALA A 78 -5.38 15.33 -10.48
N PHE A 79 -4.90 14.22 -11.04
CA PHE A 79 -5.61 13.40 -12.02
C PHE A 79 -6.11 12.11 -11.37
N CYS A 80 -7.40 11.88 -11.45
CA CYS A 80 -8.08 10.71 -10.93
C CYS A 80 -8.67 9.88 -12.07
N PHE A 81 -8.26 8.63 -12.19
CA PHE A 81 -8.83 7.69 -13.15
C PHE A 81 -10.32 7.41 -12.85
N GLN A 82 -10.66 7.34 -11.58
CA GLN A 82 -12.03 7.13 -11.10
C GLN A 82 -12.81 8.44 -11.02
N ASP A 83 -14.09 8.34 -10.67
CA ASP A 83 -14.96 9.48 -10.43
C ASP A 83 -14.64 10.18 -9.08
N SER A 84 -13.98 9.49 -8.17
CA SER A 84 -13.60 10.01 -6.86
C SER A 84 -12.33 9.33 -6.32
N PRO A 85 -11.46 10.06 -5.60
CA PRO A 85 -10.36 9.50 -4.83
C PRO A 85 -10.76 8.35 -3.90
N ARG A 86 -11.98 8.39 -3.37
CA ARG A 86 -12.52 7.37 -2.46
C ARG A 86 -12.66 5.98 -3.06
N ARG A 87 -12.54 5.84 -4.39
CA ARG A 87 -12.54 4.54 -5.08
C ARG A 87 -11.15 3.91 -5.21
N ALA A 88 -10.11 4.54 -4.68
CA ALA A 88 -8.78 3.98 -4.68
C ALA A 88 -8.71 2.71 -3.82
N HIS A 89 -7.82 1.78 -4.19
CA HIS A 89 -7.64 0.53 -3.44
C HIS A 89 -7.31 0.75 -1.96
N SER A 90 -6.73 1.88 -1.60
CA SER A 90 -6.44 2.25 -0.21
C SER A 90 -7.64 2.09 0.74
N ILE A 91 -8.88 2.29 0.24
CA ILE A 91 -10.11 2.13 1.05
C ILE A 91 -10.30 0.70 1.56
N ALA A 92 -9.71 -0.28 0.91
CA ALA A 92 -9.88 -1.70 1.25
C ALA A 92 -8.85 -2.22 2.26
N ALA A 93 -7.86 -1.43 2.65
CA ALA A 93 -6.88 -1.83 3.67
C ALA A 93 -7.50 -1.78 5.06
N GLN A 94 -7.37 -2.86 5.84
CA GLN A 94 -8.09 -3.06 7.09
C GLN A 94 -7.19 -3.02 8.32
N GLY A 95 -6.02 -3.63 8.26
CA GLY A 95 -5.18 -3.95 9.40
C GLY A 95 -4.71 -2.71 10.18
N GLY A 96 -3.68 -2.07 9.70
CA GLY A 96 -3.07 -0.94 10.37
C GLY A 96 -1.86 -0.41 9.63
N ILE A 97 -1.21 0.57 10.22
CA ILE A 97 0.00 1.20 9.69
C ILE A 97 1.11 1.14 10.74
N ASN A 98 2.28 0.65 10.36
CA ASN A 98 3.43 0.53 11.24
C ASN A 98 4.21 1.84 11.34
N ALA A 99 4.58 2.21 12.57
CA ALA A 99 5.46 3.35 12.81
C ALA A 99 6.32 3.12 14.08
N ALA A 100 7.58 3.53 14.00
CA ALA A 100 8.57 3.32 15.06
C ALA A 100 8.42 4.35 16.19
N LYS A 101 7.26 4.38 16.87
CA LYS A 101 7.00 5.32 17.98
C LYS A 101 7.37 4.77 19.36
N ASN A 102 7.49 3.46 19.49
CA ASN A 102 7.86 2.77 20.74
C ASN A 102 7.01 3.20 21.95
N TYR A 103 5.70 3.34 21.78
CA TYR A 103 4.80 3.78 22.85
C TYR A 103 4.70 2.79 24.01
N GLN A 104 4.77 1.49 23.70
CA GLN A 104 4.73 0.42 24.71
C GLN A 104 6.08 0.18 25.38
N ASN A 105 7.13 0.85 24.93
CA ASN A 105 8.50 0.67 25.41
C ASN A 105 8.97 -0.80 25.37
N ASP A 106 8.55 -1.54 24.35
CA ASP A 106 8.84 -2.95 24.11
C ASP A 106 10.08 -3.18 23.22
N GLY A 107 10.93 -2.15 23.10
CA GLY A 107 12.19 -2.21 22.37
C GLY A 107 12.04 -1.94 20.87
N ASP A 108 10.95 -1.31 20.42
CA ASP A 108 10.84 -0.84 19.05
C ASP A 108 11.75 0.37 18.79
N SER A 109 12.20 0.50 17.56
CA SER A 109 13.06 1.60 17.11
C SER A 109 13.00 1.79 15.60
N VAL A 110 13.51 2.92 15.12
CA VAL A 110 13.70 3.17 13.68
C VAL A 110 14.54 2.06 13.04
N TYR A 111 15.64 1.68 13.69
CA TYR A 111 16.51 0.61 13.19
C TYR A 111 15.80 -0.74 13.17
N ARG A 112 15.01 -1.08 14.18
CA ARG A 112 14.25 -2.33 14.23
C ARG A 112 13.18 -2.37 13.13
N LEU A 113 12.43 -1.29 12.92
CA LEU A 113 11.47 -1.21 11.82
C LEU A 113 12.16 -1.33 10.45
N PHE A 114 13.30 -0.67 10.29
CA PHE A 114 14.13 -0.79 9.10
C PHE A 114 14.56 -2.24 8.86
N TYR A 115 15.16 -2.88 9.87
CA TYR A 115 15.64 -4.26 9.78
C TYR A 115 14.50 -5.24 9.44
N ASP A 116 13.39 -5.16 10.16
CA ASP A 116 12.22 -6.03 9.94
C ASP A 116 11.65 -5.86 8.52
N THR A 117 11.63 -4.63 8.00
CA THR A 117 11.15 -4.34 6.65
C THR A 117 12.11 -4.90 5.58
N VAL A 118 13.41 -4.73 5.74
CA VAL A 118 14.41 -5.27 4.81
C VAL A 118 14.39 -6.80 4.83
N LYS A 119 14.33 -7.40 6.01
CA LYS A 119 14.23 -8.86 6.19
C LYS A 119 12.93 -9.41 5.61
N GLY A 120 11.80 -8.78 5.89
CA GLY A 120 10.50 -9.17 5.33
C GLY A 120 10.42 -9.03 3.80
N GLY A 121 11.22 -8.16 3.21
CA GLY A 121 11.42 -8.01 1.77
C GLY A 121 12.53 -8.90 1.20
N ASP A 122 12.95 -9.93 1.92
CA ASP A 122 13.97 -10.91 1.51
C ASP A 122 15.30 -10.25 1.11
N TYR A 123 15.68 -9.17 1.82
CA TYR A 123 16.90 -8.38 1.62
C TYR A 123 17.04 -7.78 0.21
N ARG A 124 15.93 -7.54 -0.48
CA ARG A 124 15.90 -7.01 -1.85
C ARG A 124 15.53 -5.55 -1.95
N SER A 125 15.23 -4.93 -0.82
CA SER A 125 14.85 -3.51 -0.75
C SER A 125 16.09 -2.62 -0.82
N ARG A 126 15.90 -1.37 -1.27
CA ARG A 126 16.92 -0.33 -1.11
C ARG A 126 16.96 0.13 0.32
N GLU A 127 18.03 -0.19 1.01
CA GLU A 127 18.21 0.10 2.44
C GLU A 127 18.02 1.58 2.77
N ALA A 128 18.62 2.50 1.99
CA ALA A 128 18.49 3.92 2.22
C ALA A 128 17.02 4.41 2.19
N ASN A 129 16.21 3.88 1.27
CA ASN A 129 14.80 4.25 1.16
C ASN A 129 13.99 3.67 2.33
N VAL A 130 14.26 2.42 2.71
CA VAL A 130 13.58 1.76 3.84
C VAL A 130 13.95 2.44 5.16
N HIS A 131 15.23 2.78 5.36
CA HIS A 131 15.65 3.52 6.55
C HIS A 131 14.94 4.86 6.65
N ARG A 132 14.89 5.62 5.53
CA ARG A 132 14.16 6.89 5.50
C ARG A 132 12.66 6.73 5.80
N LEU A 133 12.03 5.69 5.26
CA LEU A 133 10.64 5.38 5.59
C LEU A 133 10.45 5.14 7.10
N ALA A 134 11.34 4.36 7.71
CA ALA A 134 11.30 4.09 9.15
C ALA A 134 11.48 5.37 9.99
N GLU A 135 12.38 6.26 9.60
CA GLU A 135 12.58 7.56 10.26
C GLU A 135 11.31 8.43 10.22
N VAL A 136 10.72 8.60 9.02
CA VAL A 136 9.57 9.50 8.84
C VAL A 136 8.26 8.90 9.32
N SER A 137 8.20 7.59 9.59
CA SER A 137 7.00 6.89 10.00
C SER A 137 6.31 7.53 11.20
N ARG A 138 7.10 8.01 12.16
CA ARG A 138 6.60 8.70 13.36
C ARG A 138 5.83 9.97 13.01
N SER A 139 6.39 10.81 12.15
CA SER A 139 5.75 12.06 11.70
C SER A 139 4.54 11.81 10.82
N ILE A 140 4.52 10.70 10.08
CA ILE A 140 3.36 10.32 9.25
C ILE A 140 2.14 10.03 10.14
N ILE A 141 2.31 9.33 11.26
CA ILE A 141 1.20 9.09 12.20
C ILE A 141 0.68 10.42 12.76
N ASP A 142 1.56 11.34 13.14
CA ASP A 142 1.16 12.65 13.67
C ASP A 142 0.41 13.47 12.61
N GLN A 143 0.86 13.41 11.36
CA GLN A 143 0.15 14.03 10.23
C GLN A 143 -1.25 13.42 10.03
N CYS A 144 -1.37 12.10 10.08
CA CYS A 144 -2.67 11.42 9.94
C CYS A 144 -3.62 11.82 11.07
N VAL A 145 -3.13 11.92 12.31
CA VAL A 145 -3.93 12.42 13.44
C VAL A 145 -4.41 13.86 13.19
N ALA A 146 -3.50 14.73 12.73
CA ALA A 146 -3.83 16.13 12.40
C ALA A 146 -4.84 16.23 11.23
N GLN A 147 -4.89 15.25 10.35
CA GLN A 147 -5.88 15.13 9.27
C GLN A 147 -7.23 14.56 9.75
N GLY A 148 -7.35 14.21 11.02
CA GLY A 148 -8.59 13.71 11.62
C GLY A 148 -8.79 12.19 11.50
N VAL A 149 -7.72 11.42 11.27
CA VAL A 149 -7.81 9.94 11.27
C VAL A 149 -8.10 9.45 12.69
N PRO A 150 -9.23 8.73 12.91
CA PRO A 150 -9.66 8.29 14.23
C PRO A 150 -8.97 6.97 14.61
N PHE A 151 -7.66 7.03 14.83
CA PHE A 151 -6.94 5.88 15.38
C PHE A 151 -7.51 5.47 16.76
N ALA A 152 -7.47 4.18 17.05
CA ALA A 152 -7.78 3.67 18.37
C ALA A 152 -6.92 4.36 19.44
N ARG A 153 -7.50 4.54 20.63
CA ARG A 153 -6.82 5.18 21.77
C ARG A 153 -6.95 4.33 23.00
N GLU A 154 -5.93 4.39 23.83
CA GLU A 154 -5.95 3.84 25.18
C GLU A 154 -6.82 4.72 26.09
N TYR A 155 -7.15 4.20 27.28
CA TYR A 155 -7.95 4.91 28.26
C TYR A 155 -7.38 6.29 28.62
N GLY A 156 -6.05 6.40 28.70
CA GLY A 156 -5.35 7.66 28.95
C GLY A 156 -5.32 8.65 27.78
N GLY A 157 -5.92 8.29 26.62
CA GLY A 157 -6.02 9.17 25.46
C GLY A 157 -4.83 9.10 24.49
N LEU A 158 -3.79 8.35 24.79
CA LEU A 158 -2.70 8.08 23.85
C LEU A 158 -3.18 7.17 22.73
N LEU A 159 -2.48 7.21 21.58
CA LEU A 159 -2.78 6.31 20.48
C LEU A 159 -2.47 4.88 20.89
N ASP A 160 -3.44 4.00 20.74
CA ASP A 160 -3.25 2.57 20.93
C ASP A 160 -2.46 1.96 19.77
N ASN A 161 -1.60 1.02 20.05
CA ASN A 161 -0.84 0.26 19.08
C ASN A 161 -0.68 -1.19 19.52
N ARG A 162 -0.52 -2.07 18.54
CA ARG A 162 -0.44 -3.52 18.78
C ARG A 162 0.57 -4.19 17.86
N SER A 163 0.96 -5.41 18.20
CA SER A 163 1.75 -6.25 17.30
C SER A 163 0.84 -6.84 16.22
N PHE A 164 1.38 -7.06 15.02
CA PHE A 164 0.59 -7.44 13.87
C PHE A 164 1.43 -8.22 12.86
N GLY A 165 0.84 -9.27 12.27
CA GLY A 165 1.41 -9.94 11.11
C GLY A 165 2.82 -10.51 11.28
N GLY A 166 3.14 -11.14 12.43
CA GLY A 166 4.45 -11.72 12.72
C GLY A 166 5.46 -10.72 13.31
N VAL A 167 5.05 -9.47 13.59
CA VAL A 167 5.87 -8.48 14.28
C VAL A 167 5.74 -8.68 15.78
N GLN A 168 6.86 -8.79 16.48
CA GLN A 168 6.90 -9.07 17.93
C GLN A 168 6.86 -7.83 18.82
N VAL A 169 6.73 -6.64 18.23
CA VAL A 169 6.62 -5.38 18.96
C VAL A 169 5.35 -4.65 18.59
N SER A 170 4.85 -3.83 19.49
CA SER A 170 3.63 -3.06 19.32
C SER A 170 3.94 -1.76 18.55
N ARG A 171 3.82 -1.80 17.22
CA ARG A 171 4.09 -0.65 16.35
C ARG A 171 2.98 -0.32 15.36
N THR A 172 1.89 -1.10 15.37
CA THR A 172 0.81 -0.96 14.40
C THR A 172 -0.30 -0.08 14.96
N PHE A 173 -0.48 1.09 14.37
CA PHE A 173 -1.58 2.01 14.67
C PHE A 173 -2.77 1.67 13.79
N TYR A 174 -3.98 1.67 14.34
CA TYR A 174 -5.14 1.09 13.67
C TYR A 174 -6.45 1.84 13.98
N ALA A 175 -7.42 1.67 13.10
CA ALA A 175 -8.81 2.10 13.27
C ALA A 175 -9.73 0.90 13.01
N LYS A 176 -9.75 -0.05 13.92
CA LYS A 176 -10.54 -1.31 13.99
C LYS A 176 -11.20 -1.75 12.66
N GLY A 177 -10.43 -2.43 11.79
CA GLY A 177 -10.89 -2.94 10.50
C GLY A 177 -11.10 -1.92 9.38
N GLN A 178 -10.95 -0.62 9.66
CA GLN A 178 -11.19 0.47 8.71
C GLN A 178 -9.96 1.37 8.52
N THR A 179 -8.77 0.93 8.87
CA THR A 179 -7.58 1.78 8.90
C THR A 179 -7.30 2.44 7.54
N GLY A 180 -7.31 1.68 6.46
CA GLY A 180 -7.07 2.23 5.11
C GLY A 180 -8.16 3.19 4.66
N GLN A 181 -9.42 2.90 4.97
CA GLN A 181 -10.53 3.80 4.71
C GLN A 181 -10.36 5.14 5.43
N GLN A 182 -10.04 5.11 6.71
CA GLN A 182 -9.89 6.31 7.52
C GLN A 182 -8.65 7.13 7.11
N LEU A 183 -7.54 6.46 6.80
CA LEU A 183 -6.36 7.12 6.23
C LEU A 183 -6.67 7.82 4.91
N LEU A 184 -7.39 7.15 4.00
CA LEU A 184 -7.77 7.73 2.72
C LEU A 184 -8.72 8.92 2.90
N LEU A 185 -9.71 8.82 3.79
CA LEU A 185 -10.64 9.92 4.08
C LEU A 185 -9.92 11.12 4.70
N GLY A 186 -8.96 10.90 5.60
CA GLY A 186 -8.12 11.97 6.15
C GLY A 186 -7.32 12.69 5.08
N ALA A 187 -6.62 11.94 4.22
CA ALA A 187 -5.86 12.50 3.10
C ALA A 187 -6.77 13.21 2.09
N TYR A 188 -7.94 12.65 1.80
CA TYR A 188 -8.92 13.26 0.90
C TYR A 188 -9.53 14.54 1.48
N SER A 189 -9.77 14.60 2.79
CA SER A 189 -10.23 15.82 3.45
C SER A 189 -9.19 16.94 3.36
N ALA A 190 -7.91 16.61 3.55
CA ALA A 190 -6.82 17.55 3.36
C ALA A 190 -6.73 18.03 1.91
N LEU A 191 -6.85 17.13 0.94
CA LEU A 191 -6.91 17.46 -0.49
C LEU A 191 -8.09 18.37 -0.82
N SER A 192 -9.29 18.03 -0.35
CA SER A 192 -10.53 18.81 -0.59
C SER A 192 -10.43 20.22 -0.07
N ARG A 193 -9.76 20.40 1.07
CA ARG A 193 -9.45 21.74 1.63
C ARG A 193 -8.59 22.56 0.66
N GLN A 194 -7.61 21.94 0.00
CA GLN A 194 -6.77 22.65 -0.96
C GLN A 194 -7.48 22.90 -2.30
N ILE A 195 -8.39 22.01 -2.72
CA ILE A 195 -9.27 22.23 -3.87
C ILE A 195 -10.17 23.44 -3.60
N SER A 196 -10.80 23.50 -2.44
CA SER A 196 -11.67 24.62 -2.06
C SER A 196 -10.94 25.97 -1.97
N LYS A 197 -9.64 25.95 -1.67
CA LYS A 197 -8.76 27.14 -1.69
C LYS A 197 -8.25 27.49 -3.09
N GLY A 198 -8.64 26.76 -4.13
CA GLY A 198 -8.16 26.96 -5.50
C GLY A 198 -6.69 26.60 -5.72
N LYS A 199 -6.03 25.91 -4.77
CA LYS A 199 -4.63 25.52 -4.86
C LYS A 199 -4.41 24.19 -5.58
N VAL A 200 -5.45 23.36 -5.64
CA VAL A 200 -5.47 22.10 -6.38
C VAL A 200 -6.61 22.13 -7.39
N LYS A 201 -6.28 21.86 -8.66
CA LYS A 201 -7.27 21.59 -9.70
C LYS A 201 -7.41 20.07 -9.85
N MET A 202 -8.62 19.58 -9.63
CA MET A 202 -8.94 18.14 -9.67
C MET A 202 -9.53 17.77 -11.02
N TYR A 203 -8.99 16.72 -11.66
CA TYR A 203 -9.45 16.14 -12.91
C TYR A 203 -9.94 14.71 -12.64
N ASN A 204 -11.24 14.55 -12.42
CA ASN A 204 -11.86 13.23 -12.24
C ASN A 204 -12.12 12.58 -13.58
N ARG A 205 -12.10 11.24 -13.64
CA ARG A 205 -12.31 10.44 -14.86
C ARG A 205 -11.34 10.85 -15.98
N HIS A 206 -10.07 11.04 -15.62
CA HIS A 206 -9.00 11.30 -16.57
C HIS A 206 -7.93 10.20 -16.49
N GLU A 207 -7.64 9.64 -17.66
CA GLU A 207 -6.59 8.64 -17.83
C GLU A 207 -5.32 9.29 -18.36
N MET A 208 -4.18 9.04 -17.72
CA MET A 208 -2.89 9.43 -18.29
C MET A 208 -2.55 8.52 -19.47
N MET A 209 -2.57 9.09 -20.67
CA MET A 209 -2.24 8.40 -21.91
C MET A 209 -0.75 8.35 -22.19
N GLU A 210 -0.02 9.41 -21.80
CA GLU A 210 1.42 9.50 -22.04
C GLU A 210 2.06 10.48 -21.05
N ILE A 211 3.33 10.26 -20.73
CA ILE A 211 4.18 11.23 -20.05
C ILE A 211 5.01 11.99 -21.08
N VAL A 212 5.04 13.32 -20.99
CA VAL A 212 5.79 14.17 -21.89
C VAL A 212 7.18 14.42 -21.31
N VAL A 213 8.20 13.97 -22.01
CA VAL A 213 9.61 14.16 -21.64
C VAL A 213 10.27 15.10 -22.63
N VAL A 214 10.85 16.18 -22.14
CA VAL A 214 11.62 17.16 -22.91
C VAL A 214 12.98 17.32 -22.24
N ASP A 215 14.05 17.17 -23.00
CA ASP A 215 15.43 17.26 -22.52
C ASP A 215 15.69 16.37 -21.27
N GLY A 216 15.21 15.13 -21.31
CA GLY A 216 15.34 14.15 -20.23
C GLY A 216 14.53 14.46 -18.95
N LYS A 217 13.62 15.44 -18.99
CA LYS A 217 12.79 15.85 -17.85
C LYS A 217 11.32 15.66 -18.15
N ALA A 218 10.57 15.12 -17.19
CA ALA A 218 9.12 15.05 -17.27
C ALA A 218 8.53 16.47 -17.18
N ARG A 219 7.87 16.91 -18.24
CA ARG A 219 7.34 18.27 -18.42
C ARG A 219 5.83 18.34 -18.51
N GLY A 220 5.16 17.24 -18.37
CA GLY A 220 3.70 17.17 -18.42
C GLY A 220 3.18 15.79 -18.75
N ILE A 221 1.90 15.74 -19.03
CA ILE A 221 1.20 14.53 -19.45
C ILE A 221 0.24 14.84 -20.59
N ILE A 222 -0.09 13.79 -21.34
CA ILE A 222 -1.28 13.76 -22.20
C ILE A 222 -2.32 12.93 -21.47
N ALA A 223 -3.50 13.47 -21.26
CA ALA A 223 -4.59 12.82 -20.57
C ALA A 223 -5.80 12.69 -21.51
N ARG A 224 -6.60 11.64 -21.29
CA ARG A 224 -7.90 11.46 -21.92
C ARG A 224 -9.00 11.67 -20.89
N ASN A 225 -9.92 12.55 -21.20
CA ASN A 225 -11.16 12.67 -20.46
C ASN A 225 -12.05 11.46 -20.80
N LEU A 226 -12.34 10.63 -19.80
CA LEU A 226 -13.10 9.38 -20.00
C LEU A 226 -14.61 9.61 -20.16
N VAL A 227 -15.09 10.83 -19.96
CA VAL A 227 -16.49 11.20 -20.17
C VAL A 227 -16.72 11.70 -21.59
N THR A 228 -15.84 12.61 -22.08
CA THR A 228 -15.99 13.23 -23.41
C THR A 228 -15.20 12.52 -24.49
N GLY A 229 -14.17 11.74 -24.12
CA GLY A 229 -13.23 11.13 -25.05
C GLY A 229 -12.11 12.08 -25.52
N GLU A 230 -12.16 13.35 -25.16
CA GLU A 230 -11.17 14.35 -25.55
C GLU A 230 -9.78 14.05 -25.02
N VAL A 231 -8.77 14.35 -25.83
CA VAL A 231 -7.35 14.23 -25.47
C VAL A 231 -6.80 15.61 -25.16
N GLU A 232 -6.31 15.75 -23.95
CA GLU A 232 -5.85 17.01 -23.39
C GLU A 232 -4.35 17.00 -23.13
N ARG A 233 -3.71 18.18 -23.24
CA ARG A 233 -2.30 18.39 -22.90
C ARG A 233 -2.20 19.19 -21.61
N HIS A 234 -1.42 18.67 -20.66
CA HIS A 234 -1.17 19.36 -19.39
C HIS A 234 0.33 19.48 -19.18
N SER A 235 0.82 20.73 -19.13
CA SER A 235 2.22 21.03 -18.85
C SER A 235 2.46 21.19 -17.35
N ALA A 236 3.67 20.83 -16.89
CA ALA A 236 4.08 21.02 -15.51
C ALA A 236 5.60 21.04 -15.37
N HIS A 237 6.08 21.54 -14.26
CA HIS A 237 7.50 21.54 -13.89
C HIS A 237 7.95 20.18 -13.34
N ALA A 238 7.01 19.43 -12.75
CA ALA A 238 7.26 18.08 -12.23
C ALA A 238 6.00 17.20 -12.35
N VAL A 239 6.19 15.89 -12.47
CA VAL A 239 5.12 14.89 -12.50
C VAL A 239 5.37 13.86 -11.40
N VAL A 240 4.38 13.67 -10.54
CA VAL A 240 4.36 12.65 -9.48
C VAL A 240 3.44 11.52 -9.92
N LEU A 241 3.97 10.32 -10.08
CA LEU A 241 3.18 9.12 -10.33
C LEU A 241 2.80 8.45 -8.99
N ALA A 242 1.53 8.50 -8.67
CA ALA A 242 0.96 7.92 -7.46
C ALA A 242 -0.20 6.97 -7.80
N SER A 243 -0.06 6.23 -8.90
CA SER A 243 -1.10 5.37 -9.48
C SER A 243 -1.35 4.07 -8.72
N GLY A 244 -0.62 3.83 -7.63
CA GLY A 244 -0.74 2.61 -6.81
C GLY A 244 -0.10 1.39 -7.47
N GLY A 245 -0.52 0.21 -7.02
CA GLY A 245 -0.04 -1.06 -7.52
C GLY A 245 -0.69 -1.48 -8.84
N TYR A 246 -0.27 -2.63 -9.35
CA TYR A 246 -0.71 -3.16 -10.65
C TYR A 246 -1.21 -4.61 -10.57
N GLY A 247 -1.84 -4.97 -9.46
CA GLY A 247 -2.36 -6.34 -9.23
C GLY A 247 -3.27 -6.85 -10.35
N ASN A 248 -4.03 -5.98 -11.01
CA ASN A 248 -4.94 -6.36 -12.11
C ASN A 248 -4.24 -6.72 -13.44
N VAL A 249 -2.92 -6.72 -13.49
CA VAL A 249 -2.15 -7.37 -14.55
C VAL A 249 -2.23 -8.89 -14.44
N PHE A 250 -2.46 -9.40 -13.24
CA PHE A 250 -2.53 -10.83 -12.94
C PHE A 250 -3.98 -11.31 -12.87
N PHE A 251 -4.19 -12.57 -13.25
CA PHE A 251 -5.48 -13.23 -13.14
C PHE A 251 -5.90 -13.36 -11.67
N LEU A 252 -7.19 -13.21 -11.39
CA LEU A 252 -7.78 -13.27 -10.05
C LEU A 252 -7.16 -12.30 -9.03
N SER A 253 -6.87 -11.08 -9.47
CA SER A 253 -6.40 -10.04 -8.57
C SER A 253 -7.44 -9.70 -7.49
N THR A 254 -6.96 -9.51 -6.26
CA THR A 254 -7.77 -9.00 -5.14
C THR A 254 -7.75 -7.47 -5.04
N ASN A 255 -7.07 -6.79 -5.96
CA ASN A 255 -6.99 -5.33 -5.97
C ASN A 255 -8.19 -4.68 -6.67
N ALA A 256 -8.48 -3.43 -6.34
CA ALA A 256 -9.47 -2.63 -7.05
C ALA A 256 -9.10 -2.49 -8.54
N MET A 257 -10.10 -2.38 -9.42
CA MET A 257 -9.91 -2.36 -10.87
C MET A 257 -9.00 -1.22 -11.37
N GLY A 258 -8.90 -0.12 -10.62
CA GLY A 258 -7.96 0.96 -10.91
C GLY A 258 -6.50 0.63 -10.64
N SER A 259 -6.20 -0.49 -9.98
CA SER A 259 -4.84 -0.97 -9.73
C SER A 259 -4.28 -1.68 -10.97
N ASN A 260 -4.13 -0.93 -12.05
CA ASN A 260 -3.55 -1.37 -13.31
C ASN A 260 -2.21 -0.68 -13.56
N VAL A 261 -1.41 -1.19 -14.48
CA VAL A 261 -0.05 -0.71 -14.73
C VAL A 261 -0.02 0.45 -15.73
N SER A 262 -1.15 0.94 -16.25
CA SER A 262 -1.17 1.81 -17.44
C SER A 262 -0.28 3.04 -17.31
N ALA A 263 -0.39 3.82 -16.25
CA ALA A 263 0.44 5.01 -16.04
C ALA A 263 1.93 4.68 -15.83
N ALA A 264 2.22 3.69 -14.98
CA ALA A 264 3.60 3.27 -14.72
C ALA A 264 4.26 2.69 -15.98
N TRP A 265 3.52 1.91 -16.77
CA TRP A 265 3.98 1.37 -18.04
C TRP A 265 4.32 2.46 -19.06
N LYS A 266 3.49 3.49 -19.17
CA LYS A 266 3.76 4.65 -20.05
C LYS A 266 5.06 5.36 -19.66
N ALA A 267 5.28 5.58 -18.38
CA ALA A 267 6.52 6.16 -17.87
C ALA A 267 7.74 5.25 -18.14
N HIS A 268 7.59 3.94 -17.92
CA HIS A 268 8.64 2.96 -18.20
C HIS A 268 9.07 2.97 -19.68
N LYS A 269 8.11 2.99 -20.60
CA LYS A 269 8.39 3.11 -22.03
C LYS A 269 9.15 4.39 -22.42
N LYS A 270 9.12 5.41 -21.59
CA LYS A 270 9.86 6.67 -21.76
C LYS A 270 11.16 6.72 -20.98
N GLY A 271 11.62 5.57 -20.48
CA GLY A 271 12.93 5.42 -19.82
C GLY A 271 12.90 5.45 -18.29
N ALA A 272 11.73 5.48 -17.65
CA ALA A 272 11.66 5.32 -16.20
C ALA A 272 11.95 3.87 -15.80
N TYR A 273 12.80 3.67 -14.79
CA TYR A 273 13.10 2.35 -14.27
C TYR A 273 11.99 1.84 -13.37
N MET A 274 11.75 0.53 -13.41
CA MET A 274 10.95 -0.20 -12.44
C MET A 274 11.88 -0.89 -11.44
N ALA A 275 11.58 -0.71 -10.15
CA ALA A 275 12.31 -1.41 -9.09
C ALA A 275 11.59 -2.72 -8.76
N ASN A 276 12.35 -3.82 -8.78
CA ASN A 276 11.88 -5.16 -8.39
C ASN A 276 10.52 -5.58 -9.01
N PRO A 277 10.32 -5.49 -10.34
CA PRO A 277 9.01 -5.77 -10.95
C PRO A 277 8.58 -7.23 -10.85
N CYS A 278 9.50 -8.15 -10.55
CA CYS A 278 9.22 -9.56 -10.32
C CYS A 278 8.64 -9.86 -8.93
N PHE A 279 8.71 -8.90 -8.01
CA PHE A 279 8.14 -9.07 -6.67
C PHE A 279 6.75 -8.47 -6.61
N THR A 280 5.76 -9.35 -6.65
CA THR A 280 4.37 -8.98 -6.45
C THR A 280 3.90 -9.50 -5.11
N GLN A 281 3.11 -8.71 -4.40
CA GLN A 281 2.45 -9.14 -3.19
C GLN A 281 0.98 -9.43 -3.51
N ILE A 282 0.55 -10.66 -3.27
CA ILE A 282 -0.86 -11.01 -3.23
C ILE A 282 -1.41 -10.79 -1.82
N HIS A 283 -2.73 -10.73 -1.68
CA HIS A 283 -3.38 -10.73 -0.37
C HIS A 283 -3.76 -12.18 0.00
N PRO A 284 -2.92 -12.89 0.78
CA PRO A 284 -3.05 -14.35 0.94
C PRO A 284 -4.29 -14.77 1.74
N THR A 285 -4.91 -13.83 2.43
CA THR A 285 -6.12 -14.06 3.25
C THR A 285 -7.38 -13.44 2.63
N CYS A 286 -7.38 -13.27 1.32
CA CYS A 286 -8.47 -12.66 0.55
C CYS A 286 -8.93 -13.61 -0.55
N ILE A 287 -10.24 -13.74 -0.73
CA ILE A 287 -10.80 -14.38 -1.92
C ILE A 287 -10.94 -13.32 -3.01
N PRO A 288 -10.51 -13.60 -4.26
CA PRO A 288 -10.73 -12.70 -5.39
C PRO A 288 -12.21 -12.61 -5.75
N VAL A 289 -12.57 -11.62 -6.56
CA VAL A 289 -13.92 -11.50 -7.12
C VAL A 289 -14.21 -12.69 -8.01
N SER A 290 -15.32 -13.39 -7.75
CA SER A 290 -15.88 -14.41 -8.61
C SER A 290 -17.34 -14.11 -8.94
N GLY A 291 -17.70 -14.17 -10.24
CA GLY A 291 -19.03 -13.79 -10.70
C GLY A 291 -19.31 -12.28 -10.70
N HIS A 292 -20.53 -11.92 -11.11
CA HIS A 292 -20.90 -10.52 -11.34
C HIS A 292 -21.20 -9.71 -10.08
N TYR A 293 -21.58 -10.36 -8.99
CA TYR A 293 -22.10 -9.72 -7.78
C TYR A 293 -21.20 -9.85 -6.56
N GLN A 294 -20.17 -10.71 -6.62
CA GLN A 294 -19.25 -10.89 -5.53
C GLN A 294 -18.12 -9.84 -5.59
N SER A 295 -17.94 -9.08 -4.54
CA SER A 295 -16.73 -8.30 -4.32
C SER A 295 -15.67 -9.19 -3.68
N LYS A 296 -14.38 -8.79 -3.78
CA LYS A 296 -13.33 -9.47 -3.02
C LYS A 296 -13.68 -9.52 -1.53
N LEU A 297 -13.38 -10.62 -0.89
CA LEU A 297 -13.67 -10.85 0.51
C LEU A 297 -12.38 -11.15 1.27
N THR A 298 -12.12 -10.43 2.35
CA THR A 298 -11.03 -10.76 3.27
C THR A 298 -11.56 -11.73 4.32
N LEU A 299 -11.07 -12.96 4.31
CA LEU A 299 -11.52 -14.04 5.19
C LEU A 299 -10.87 -13.98 6.57
N MET A 300 -9.55 -13.81 6.61
CA MET A 300 -8.78 -13.79 7.84
C MET A 300 -8.08 -12.44 7.99
N SER A 301 -8.86 -11.36 8.18
CA SER A 301 -8.25 -10.05 8.42
C SER A 301 -7.40 -10.09 9.70
N GLU A 302 -6.35 -9.30 9.72
CA GLU A 302 -5.50 -9.23 10.92
C GLU A 302 -6.27 -8.72 12.13
N SER A 303 -7.26 -7.84 11.94
CA SER A 303 -8.13 -7.40 13.04
C SER A 303 -8.91 -8.58 13.64
N LEU A 304 -9.50 -9.44 12.81
CA LEU A 304 -10.20 -10.63 13.30
C LEU A 304 -9.26 -11.60 14.00
N ARG A 305 -8.05 -11.79 13.49
CA ARG A 305 -7.06 -12.68 14.10
C ARG A 305 -6.49 -12.14 15.42
N ASN A 306 -6.48 -10.82 15.59
CA ASN A 306 -6.04 -10.18 16.82
C ASN A 306 -7.12 -10.21 17.91
N ASP A 307 -8.39 -10.04 17.52
CA ASP A 307 -9.52 -9.92 18.43
C ASP A 307 -10.31 -11.24 18.56
N GLY A 308 -9.95 -12.28 17.80
CA GLY A 308 -10.60 -13.59 17.76
C GLY A 308 -9.63 -14.74 17.61
N ARG A 309 -10.17 -15.95 17.47
CA ARG A 309 -9.40 -17.18 17.30
C ARG A 309 -9.85 -17.91 16.04
N ILE A 310 -8.89 -18.43 15.28
CA ILE A 310 -9.14 -19.23 14.07
C ILE A 310 -9.08 -20.71 14.41
N TRP A 311 -10.09 -21.44 14.00
CA TRP A 311 -10.20 -22.88 14.23
C TRP A 311 -10.92 -23.59 13.10
N VAL A 312 -10.76 -24.91 13.04
CA VAL A 312 -11.57 -25.83 12.25
C VAL A 312 -12.13 -26.91 13.18
N PRO A 313 -13.20 -27.63 12.79
CA PRO A 313 -13.63 -28.81 13.53
C PRO A 313 -12.46 -29.80 13.71
N ALA A 314 -12.29 -30.38 14.89
CA ALA A 314 -11.25 -31.37 15.14
C ALA A 314 -11.56 -32.72 14.48
N LYS A 315 -12.83 -32.98 14.18
CA LYS A 315 -13.33 -34.20 13.53
C LYS A 315 -13.81 -33.90 12.12
N SER A 316 -13.46 -34.73 11.16
CA SER A 316 -13.88 -34.60 9.75
C SER A 316 -15.38 -34.74 9.57
N GLU A 317 -16.03 -35.57 10.41
CA GLU A 317 -17.47 -35.73 10.41
C GLU A 317 -18.24 -34.47 10.74
N ASP A 318 -17.72 -33.70 11.70
CA ASP A 318 -18.30 -32.38 12.08
C ASP A 318 -18.12 -31.35 10.95
N ALA A 319 -16.96 -31.36 10.28
CA ALA A 319 -16.73 -30.50 9.12
C ALA A 319 -17.70 -30.84 7.97
N GLU A 320 -17.96 -32.14 7.73
CA GLU A 320 -18.92 -32.56 6.75
C GLU A 320 -20.37 -32.22 7.12
N ALA A 321 -20.72 -32.33 8.40
CA ALA A 321 -22.02 -31.93 8.93
C ALA A 321 -22.28 -30.44 8.79
N VAL A 322 -21.23 -29.60 8.99
CA VAL A 322 -21.31 -28.15 8.78
C VAL A 322 -21.49 -27.85 7.29
N ARG A 323 -20.74 -28.48 6.38
CA ARG A 323 -20.90 -28.34 4.92
C ARG A 323 -22.31 -28.70 4.46
N LYS A 324 -22.91 -29.75 5.02
CA LYS A 324 -24.28 -30.16 4.73
C LYS A 324 -25.37 -29.32 5.40
N GLY A 325 -24.97 -28.36 6.25
CA GLY A 325 -25.90 -27.50 6.98
C GLY A 325 -26.68 -28.21 8.11
N THR A 326 -26.26 -29.44 8.49
CA THR A 326 -26.88 -30.20 9.58
C THR A 326 -26.33 -29.87 10.96
N LEU A 327 -25.16 -29.27 11.03
CA LEU A 327 -24.51 -28.77 12.24
C LEU A 327 -24.10 -27.31 12.05
N LYS A 328 -24.34 -26.46 13.03
CA LYS A 328 -23.83 -25.07 13.00
C LYS A 328 -22.47 -25.02 13.68
N PRO A 329 -21.52 -24.20 13.15
CA PRO A 329 -20.19 -24.05 13.78
C PRO A 329 -20.26 -23.65 15.25
N VAL A 330 -21.24 -22.84 15.64
CA VAL A 330 -21.41 -22.39 17.04
C VAL A 330 -21.76 -23.51 18.01
N ASP A 331 -22.39 -24.58 17.50
CA ASP A 331 -22.82 -25.72 18.32
C ASP A 331 -21.69 -26.77 18.54
N ILE A 332 -20.53 -26.59 17.90
CA ILE A 332 -19.36 -27.43 18.11
C ILE A 332 -18.69 -27.04 19.46
N ALA A 333 -18.55 -28.03 20.36
CA ALA A 333 -17.94 -27.82 21.67
C ALA A 333 -16.49 -27.32 21.55
N GLU A 334 -16.01 -26.58 22.54
CA GLU A 334 -14.68 -26.00 22.56
C GLU A 334 -13.57 -27.06 22.42
N GLU A 335 -13.73 -28.22 23.06
CA GLU A 335 -12.82 -29.35 22.99
C GLU A 335 -12.76 -30.04 21.62
N ASP A 336 -13.78 -29.87 20.80
CA ASP A 336 -13.87 -30.39 19.42
C ASP A 336 -13.44 -29.32 18.38
N ARG A 337 -12.76 -28.26 18.79
CA ARG A 337 -12.19 -27.22 17.93
C ARG A 337 -10.67 -27.32 17.85
N ASP A 338 -10.13 -27.47 16.64
CA ASP A 338 -8.69 -27.40 16.42
C ASP A 338 -8.25 -25.96 16.14
N TYR A 339 -7.65 -25.32 17.11
CA TYR A 339 -7.00 -24.01 16.98
C TYR A 339 -5.62 -24.17 16.34
N TYR A 340 -5.60 -24.60 15.08
CA TYR A 340 -4.42 -25.11 14.38
C TYR A 340 -3.27 -24.10 14.28
N LEU A 341 -3.52 -22.78 14.21
CA LEU A 341 -2.47 -21.77 14.19
C LEU A 341 -1.76 -21.69 15.55
N GLU A 342 -2.51 -21.69 16.64
CA GLU A 342 -1.97 -21.64 17.99
C GLU A 342 -1.17 -22.92 18.31
N ARG A 343 -1.69 -24.08 17.90
CA ARG A 343 -1.04 -25.36 18.10
C ARG A 343 0.25 -25.52 17.30
N ARG A 344 0.26 -25.08 16.03
CA ARG A 344 1.41 -25.21 15.13
C ARG A 344 2.48 -24.14 15.36
N TYR A 345 2.06 -22.94 15.74
CA TYR A 345 2.93 -21.77 15.85
C TYR A 345 2.78 -21.06 17.20
N PRO A 346 3.16 -21.70 18.32
CA PRO A 346 2.87 -21.18 19.66
C PRO A 346 3.50 -19.82 19.97
N ALA A 347 4.58 -19.44 19.27
CA ALA A 347 5.24 -18.14 19.45
C ALA A 347 4.42 -16.94 18.89
N PHE A 348 3.53 -17.18 17.93
CA PHE A 348 2.74 -16.15 17.26
C PHE A 348 1.24 -16.39 17.35
N GLY A 349 0.82 -17.65 17.52
CA GLY A 349 -0.59 -18.02 17.54
C GLY A 349 -1.33 -17.57 16.29
N ASN A 350 -2.46 -16.91 16.46
CA ASN A 350 -3.25 -16.36 15.36
C ASN A 350 -2.56 -15.23 14.60
N LEU A 351 -1.51 -14.62 15.15
CA LEU A 351 -0.78 -13.50 14.56
C LEU A 351 0.43 -13.91 13.73
N VAL A 352 0.52 -15.17 13.31
CA VAL A 352 1.53 -15.60 12.33
C VAL A 352 1.45 -14.76 11.05
N PRO A 353 2.55 -14.62 10.28
CA PRO A 353 2.51 -13.97 8.97
C PRO A 353 1.38 -14.49 8.09
N ARG A 354 0.78 -13.62 7.30
CA ARG A 354 -0.42 -13.93 6.51
C ARG A 354 -0.25 -15.11 5.55
N ASP A 355 0.91 -15.23 4.94
CA ASP A 355 1.25 -16.34 4.05
C ASP A 355 1.34 -17.67 4.80
N VAL A 356 1.85 -17.66 6.03
CA VAL A 356 1.88 -18.84 6.92
C VAL A 356 0.45 -19.24 7.30
N ALA A 357 -0.38 -18.28 7.73
CA ALA A 357 -1.78 -18.54 8.06
C ALA A 357 -2.57 -19.11 6.88
N SER A 358 -2.36 -18.55 5.67
CA SER A 358 -3.03 -19.00 4.45
C SER A 358 -2.64 -20.42 4.05
N ARG A 359 -1.34 -20.74 4.08
CA ARG A 359 -0.88 -22.11 3.79
C ARG A 359 -1.41 -23.12 4.81
N ALA A 360 -1.38 -22.76 6.11
CA ALA A 360 -1.92 -23.63 7.15
C ALA A 360 -3.44 -23.85 7.02
N ALA A 361 -4.19 -22.82 6.61
CA ALA A 361 -5.62 -22.95 6.30
C ALA A 361 -5.85 -23.90 5.12
N LYS A 362 -5.10 -23.70 4.01
CA LYS A 362 -5.19 -24.56 2.85
C LYS A 362 -4.92 -26.03 3.18
N GLU A 363 -3.89 -26.31 3.97
CA GLU A 363 -3.60 -27.67 4.43
C GLU A 363 -4.78 -28.29 5.17
N ARG A 364 -5.45 -27.53 6.05
CA ARG A 364 -6.67 -28.01 6.75
C ARG A 364 -7.80 -28.31 5.76
N CYS A 365 -8.00 -27.44 4.76
CA CYS A 365 -8.99 -27.68 3.72
C CYS A 365 -8.67 -28.93 2.90
N ASP A 366 -7.41 -29.11 2.48
CA ASP A 366 -6.95 -30.28 1.72
C ASP A 366 -7.08 -31.59 2.51
N GLU A 367 -6.99 -31.54 3.84
CA GLU A 367 -7.20 -32.68 4.74
C GLU A 367 -8.69 -32.94 5.03
N GLY A 368 -9.62 -32.16 4.45
CA GLY A 368 -11.07 -32.37 4.54
C GLY A 368 -11.77 -31.62 5.68
N TYR A 369 -11.08 -30.72 6.38
CA TYR A 369 -11.64 -29.92 7.48
C TYR A 369 -12.27 -28.59 7.03
N GLY A 370 -12.30 -28.28 5.74
CA GLY A 370 -12.99 -27.11 5.23
C GLY A 370 -14.51 -27.20 5.44
N VAL A 371 -15.13 -26.08 5.74
CA VAL A 371 -16.56 -26.01 6.15
C VAL A 371 -17.49 -25.36 5.13
N ASN A 372 -16.96 -24.82 4.02
CA ASN A 372 -17.77 -24.29 2.93
C ASN A 372 -18.32 -25.42 2.06
N GLU A 373 -19.33 -25.11 1.23
CA GLU A 373 -19.93 -26.08 0.28
C GLU A 373 -18.90 -26.75 -0.63
N THR A 374 -17.82 -26.04 -0.98
CA THR A 374 -16.71 -26.53 -1.82
C THR A 374 -15.63 -27.27 -1.02
N GLY A 375 -15.75 -27.35 0.31
CA GLY A 375 -14.73 -27.93 1.18
C GLY A 375 -13.54 -27.00 1.50
N GLU A 376 -13.68 -25.72 1.19
CA GLU A 376 -12.69 -24.67 1.48
C GLU A 376 -12.94 -23.94 2.81
#